data_f10c6d19c64baa922deecfcb1f47732c
#
_entry.id   f10c6d19c64baa922deecfcb1f47732c
#
_cell.length_a   1.000
_cell.length_b   1.000
_cell.length_c   1.000
_cell.angle_alpha   90.00
_cell.angle_beta   90.00
_cell.angle_gamma   90.00
#
_symmetry.space_group_name_H-M   'P 1'
#
loop_
_entity.id
_entity.type
_entity.pdbx_description
1 polymer ?
#
loop_
_entity_poly.entity_id
_entity_poly.type
_entity_poly.pdbx_seq_one_letter_code
_entity_poly.pdbx_strand_id
1 'polypeptide(L)'
;MLHGTATVGFRRDPSDDSRLTRWVHMHAAWTDADGTLHGGHLWPASRTADPLAHATVWPLYGITLVNSLDEETRMPVFAPLPTSVTSAGRAQLRARSGARPAVFARVRPNVDIAWAVATLGREHGLAGGSVRGGCGSLTGALFDDGRVVEGPATEIIALSGRIAQGPTALSASVISASGRVHGGRLAARGNLVSVTYDLMLTGPPADEPLDELSSSPRRRPHGGSDR
;
A
#
# COMPACT_ATOMS: atom_id res chain seq x y z
N MET A 1 -3.85 18.07 11.24
CA MET A 1 -4.27 16.72 10.75
C MET A 1 -3.02 15.96 10.31
N LEU A 2 -2.92 14.66 10.59
CA LEU A 2 -1.86 13.78 10.05
C LEU A 2 -2.53 12.62 9.33
N HIS A 3 -2.10 12.33 8.11
CA HIS A 3 -2.54 11.16 7.34
C HIS A 3 -1.35 10.55 6.62
N GLY A 4 -1.18 9.24 6.69
CA GLY A 4 -0.04 8.59 6.07
C GLY A 4 -0.05 7.09 6.18
N THR A 5 1.01 6.49 5.68
CA THR A 5 1.24 5.05 5.68
C THR A 5 2.65 4.75 6.14
N ALA A 6 2.83 3.61 6.79
CA ALA A 6 4.12 3.19 7.30
C ALA A 6 4.34 1.69 7.16
N THR A 7 5.57 1.30 6.88
CA THR A 7 6.09 -0.04 7.06
C THR A 7 6.97 -0.06 8.32
N VAL A 8 6.67 -0.99 9.22
CA VAL A 8 7.41 -1.16 10.48
C VAL A 8 8.12 -2.51 10.47
N GLY A 9 9.40 -2.49 10.73
CA GLY A 9 10.22 -3.69 10.74
C GLY A 9 11.49 -3.48 11.56
N PHE A 10 12.57 -4.01 11.07
CA PHE A 10 13.88 -3.96 11.71
C PHE A 10 14.95 -3.48 10.73
N ARG A 11 16.03 -2.94 11.24
CA ARG A 11 17.25 -2.60 10.52
C ARG A 11 18.42 -3.23 11.24
N ARG A 12 19.40 -3.74 10.48
CA ARG A 12 20.67 -4.19 11.07
C ARG A 12 21.42 -3.01 11.66
N ASP A 13 21.98 -3.23 12.83
CA ASP A 13 22.82 -2.20 13.46
C ASP A 13 24.12 -2.06 12.65
N PRO A 14 24.52 -0.86 12.24
CA PRO A 14 25.75 -0.66 11.47
C PRO A 14 27.02 -1.08 12.22
N SER A 15 26.98 -1.13 13.55
CA SER A 15 28.11 -1.52 14.42
C SER A 15 28.11 -2.99 14.80
N ASP A 16 26.96 -3.69 14.66
CA ASP A 16 26.80 -5.10 15.00
C ASP A 16 25.72 -5.73 14.10
N ASP A 17 26.15 -6.40 13.05
CA ASP A 17 25.27 -7.01 12.05
C ASP A 17 24.35 -8.11 12.62
N SER A 18 24.66 -8.66 13.79
CA SER A 18 23.80 -9.61 14.51
C SER A 18 22.63 -8.93 15.21
N ARG A 19 22.71 -7.62 15.48
CA ARG A 19 21.71 -6.87 16.21
C ARG A 19 20.70 -6.22 15.27
N LEU A 20 19.42 -6.44 15.56
CA LEU A 20 18.29 -5.80 14.87
C LEU A 20 17.68 -4.71 15.76
N THR A 21 17.53 -3.51 15.22
CA THR A 21 16.83 -2.39 15.85
C THR A 21 15.52 -2.13 15.13
N ARG A 22 14.50 -1.65 15.85
CA ARG A 22 13.23 -1.28 15.22
C ARG A 22 13.44 -0.14 14.24
N TRP A 23 12.80 -0.26 13.09
CA TRP A 23 12.88 0.74 12.03
C TRP A 23 11.51 1.00 11.42
N VAL A 24 11.25 2.25 11.07
CA VAL A 24 10.01 2.70 10.46
C VAL A 24 10.33 3.44 9.17
N HIS A 25 9.63 3.11 8.11
CA HIS A 25 9.57 3.85 6.87
C HIS A 25 8.16 4.42 6.74
N MET A 26 8.00 5.74 6.71
CA MET A 26 6.69 6.38 6.75
C MET A 26 6.63 7.57 5.81
N HIS A 27 5.59 7.59 5.00
CA HIS A 27 5.18 8.74 4.20
C HIS A 27 3.89 9.33 4.78
N ALA A 28 3.83 10.65 4.92
CA ALA A 28 2.66 11.30 5.49
C ALA A 28 2.42 12.70 4.90
N ALA A 29 1.19 13.14 5.00
CA ALA A 29 0.80 14.54 4.86
C ALA A 29 0.31 15.06 6.21
N TRP A 30 0.64 16.30 6.53
CA TRP A 30 0.24 16.96 7.77
C TRP A 30 -0.05 18.43 7.53
N THR A 31 -0.86 19.01 8.40
CA THR A 31 -1.04 20.46 8.45
C THR A 31 -0.21 21.05 9.60
N ASP A 32 0.46 22.14 9.35
CA ASP A 32 1.13 22.93 10.39
C ASP A 32 0.13 23.80 11.17
N ALA A 33 0.66 24.66 12.05
CA ALA A 33 -0.14 25.56 12.90
C ALA A 33 -0.94 26.58 12.09
N ASP A 34 -0.46 26.97 10.90
CA ASP A 34 -1.10 27.92 10.00
C ASP A 34 -2.12 27.25 9.09
N GLY A 35 -2.30 25.94 9.20
CA GLY A 35 -3.20 25.16 8.35
C GLY A 35 -2.62 24.79 6.98
N THR A 36 -1.36 25.10 6.71
CA THR A 36 -0.67 24.76 5.46
C THR A 36 -0.43 23.25 5.39
N LEU A 37 -0.82 22.65 4.27
CA LEU A 37 -0.64 21.21 4.03
C LEU A 37 0.76 20.93 3.50
N HIS A 38 1.46 20.07 4.21
CA HIS A 38 2.78 19.55 3.87
C HIS A 38 2.72 18.06 3.64
N GLY A 39 3.74 17.52 2.96
CA GLY A 39 3.90 16.09 2.79
C GLY A 39 5.36 15.70 2.66
N GLY A 40 5.68 14.46 2.99
CA GLY A 40 7.03 13.93 2.87
C GLY A 40 7.28 12.68 3.72
N HIS A 41 8.56 12.36 3.78
CA HIS A 41 9.09 11.24 4.53
C HIS A 41 9.27 11.63 6.01
N LEU A 42 8.66 10.90 6.90
CA LEU A 42 8.83 11.07 8.34
C LEU A 42 9.95 10.17 8.87
N TRP A 43 10.85 10.78 9.63
CA TRP A 43 11.93 10.06 10.30
C TRP A 43 11.46 9.35 11.57
N PRO A 44 12.11 8.26 12.01
CA PRO A 44 11.71 7.54 13.21
C PRO A 44 11.67 8.38 14.50
N ALA A 45 12.39 9.50 14.52
CA ALA A 45 12.41 10.43 15.65
C ALA A 45 11.29 11.50 15.61
N SER A 46 10.50 11.55 14.52
CA SER A 46 9.39 12.52 14.39
C SER A 46 8.37 12.32 15.51
N ARG A 47 7.78 13.42 15.97
CA ARG A 47 6.77 13.44 17.02
C ARG A 47 5.56 14.25 16.55
N THR A 48 4.37 13.81 16.91
CA THR A 48 3.15 14.58 16.74
C THR A 48 3.03 15.59 17.87
N ALA A 49 2.52 16.79 17.56
CA ALA A 49 2.19 17.78 18.61
C ALA A 49 0.98 17.32 19.44
N ASP A 50 0.00 16.68 18.81
CA ASP A 50 -1.10 16.01 19.49
C ASP A 50 -0.64 14.59 19.89
N PRO A 51 -0.79 14.20 21.18
CA PRO A 51 -0.40 12.88 21.65
C PRO A 51 -1.25 11.74 21.07
N LEU A 52 -2.43 12.04 20.50
CA LEU A 52 -3.34 11.02 19.98
C LEU A 52 -3.21 10.89 18.46
N ALA A 53 -2.68 9.76 18.03
CA ALA A 53 -2.74 9.32 16.64
C ALA A 53 -3.52 8.00 16.55
N HIS A 54 -4.49 7.94 15.64
CA HIS A 54 -5.21 6.69 15.34
C HIS A 54 -4.50 5.97 14.21
N ALA A 55 -4.24 4.67 14.39
CA ALA A 55 -3.63 3.83 13.37
C ALA A 55 -4.40 2.51 13.20
N THR A 56 -4.54 2.09 11.95
CA THR A 56 -4.93 0.71 11.63
C THR A 56 -3.66 -0.07 11.34
N VAL A 57 -3.45 -1.17 12.06
CA VAL A 57 -2.24 -1.98 11.98
C VAL A 57 -2.57 -3.36 11.45
N TRP A 58 -1.80 -3.83 10.47
CA TRP A 58 -1.82 -5.21 9.97
C TRP A 58 -0.56 -5.92 10.43
N PRO A 59 -0.63 -6.73 11.51
CA PRO A 59 0.51 -7.50 11.95
C PRO A 59 0.83 -8.60 10.93
N LEU A 60 2.11 -8.73 10.60
CA LEU A 60 2.62 -9.76 9.70
C LEU A 60 3.13 -10.94 10.51
N TYR A 61 2.60 -12.13 10.23
CA TYR A 61 2.98 -13.35 10.92
C TYR A 61 3.74 -14.28 9.98
N GLY A 62 4.83 -14.87 10.48
CA GLY A 62 5.68 -15.78 9.71
C GLY A 62 6.66 -15.10 8.77
N ILE A 63 6.72 -13.77 8.80
CA ILE A 63 7.73 -12.97 8.11
C ILE A 63 8.24 -11.86 9.02
N THR A 64 9.52 -11.53 8.86
CA THR A 64 10.14 -10.34 9.47
C THR A 64 10.59 -9.41 8.35
N LEU A 65 10.26 -8.14 8.47
CA LEU A 65 10.73 -7.12 7.53
C LEU A 65 12.07 -6.58 8.00
N VAL A 66 13.10 -6.76 7.21
CA VAL A 66 14.45 -6.26 7.52
C VAL A 66 14.87 -5.24 6.48
N ASN A 67 15.15 -4.03 6.92
CA ASN A 67 15.68 -2.97 6.09
C ASN A 67 17.16 -3.19 5.83
N SER A 68 17.53 -3.36 4.57
CA SER A 68 18.89 -3.58 4.10
C SER A 68 19.13 -2.88 2.77
N LEU A 69 20.39 -2.67 2.41
CA LEU A 69 20.77 -2.10 1.13
C LEU A 69 20.32 -3.01 -0.02
N ASP A 70 19.57 -2.44 -0.95
CA ASP A 70 19.16 -3.11 -2.18
C ASP A 70 20.23 -2.92 -3.25
N GLU A 71 20.63 -4.01 -3.90
CA GLU A 71 21.72 -3.99 -4.89
C GLU A 71 21.33 -3.23 -6.17
N GLU A 72 20.07 -3.29 -6.57
CA GLU A 72 19.56 -2.65 -7.78
C GLU A 72 19.46 -1.13 -7.62
N THR A 73 18.80 -0.67 -6.56
CA THR A 73 18.52 0.74 -6.34
C THR A 73 19.58 1.46 -5.51
N ARG A 74 20.44 0.72 -4.83
CA ARG A 74 21.42 1.21 -3.85
C ARG A 74 20.78 2.00 -2.70
N MET A 75 19.51 1.76 -2.47
CA MET A 75 18.73 2.37 -1.38
C MET A 75 18.39 1.34 -0.30
N PRO A 76 18.28 1.75 0.98
CA PRO A 76 17.83 0.86 2.03
C PRO A 76 16.32 0.61 1.90
N VAL A 77 15.92 -0.64 1.75
CA VAL A 77 14.53 -1.07 1.59
C VAL A 77 14.20 -2.24 2.51
N PHE A 78 12.93 -2.43 2.84
CA PHE A 78 12.49 -3.61 3.56
C PHE A 78 12.46 -4.84 2.64
N ALA A 79 13.04 -5.94 3.11
CA ALA A 79 12.93 -7.25 2.51
C ALA A 79 12.13 -8.17 3.45
N PRO A 80 11.10 -8.86 2.97
CA PRO A 80 10.38 -9.85 3.76
C PRO A 80 11.23 -11.12 3.88
N LEU A 81 11.59 -11.47 5.10
CA LEU A 81 12.33 -12.69 5.42
C LEU A 81 11.40 -13.67 6.12
N PRO A 82 11.33 -14.94 5.67
CA PRO A 82 10.56 -15.96 6.36
C PRO A 82 11.06 -16.14 7.79
N THR A 83 10.13 -16.23 8.74
CA THR A 83 10.43 -16.63 10.11
C THR A 83 9.83 -18.01 10.40
N SER A 84 10.53 -18.83 11.15
CA SER A 84 10.04 -20.13 11.58
C SER A 84 8.86 -19.93 12.53
N VAL A 85 7.63 -20.18 12.06
CA VAL A 85 6.45 -20.27 12.91
C VAL A 85 6.08 -21.74 13.04
N THR A 86 5.98 -22.23 14.27
CA THR A 86 5.55 -23.61 14.55
C THR A 86 4.15 -23.86 13.99
N SER A 87 3.83 -25.11 13.65
CA SER A 87 2.48 -25.48 13.16
C SER A 87 1.38 -25.10 14.14
N ALA A 88 1.61 -25.24 15.45
CA ALA A 88 0.70 -24.80 16.50
C ALA A 88 0.53 -23.26 16.51
N GLY A 89 1.60 -22.52 16.33
CA GLY A 89 1.57 -21.05 16.18
C GLY A 89 0.75 -20.62 14.97
N ARG A 90 0.88 -21.28 13.82
CA ARG A 90 0.08 -20.99 12.61
C ARG A 90 -1.41 -21.27 12.83
N ALA A 91 -1.76 -22.37 13.50
CA ALA A 91 -3.15 -22.70 13.81
C ALA A 91 -3.79 -21.64 14.73
N GLN A 92 -3.05 -21.23 15.76
CA GLN A 92 -3.50 -20.21 16.71
C GLN A 92 -3.67 -18.82 16.03
N LEU A 93 -2.78 -18.47 15.09
CA LEU A 93 -2.86 -17.24 14.31
C LEU A 93 -4.08 -17.26 13.37
N ARG A 94 -4.34 -18.37 12.69
CA ARG A 94 -5.53 -18.52 11.84
C ARG A 94 -6.83 -18.41 12.64
N ALA A 95 -6.89 -18.96 13.84
CA ALA A 95 -8.06 -18.87 14.71
C ALA A 95 -8.32 -17.43 15.20
N ARG A 96 -7.27 -16.62 15.38
CA ARG A 96 -7.36 -15.23 15.84
C ARG A 96 -7.65 -14.22 14.74
N SER A 97 -7.25 -14.48 13.49
CA SER A 97 -7.29 -13.50 12.40
C SER A 97 -8.58 -13.48 11.58
N GLY A 98 -9.60 -14.30 11.95
CA GLY A 98 -10.81 -14.39 11.13
C GLY A 98 -10.50 -14.76 9.68
N ALA A 99 -9.52 -15.62 9.48
CA ALA A 99 -9.14 -16.37 8.27
C ALA A 99 -9.26 -15.66 6.90
N ARG A 100 -8.99 -14.35 6.81
CA ARG A 100 -8.84 -13.72 5.49
C ARG A 100 -7.45 -14.01 4.94
N PRO A 101 -7.34 -14.51 3.69
CA PRO A 101 -6.05 -14.59 3.05
C PRO A 101 -5.47 -13.17 2.91
N ALA A 102 -4.18 -13.03 3.18
CA ALA A 102 -3.48 -11.77 3.09
C ALA A 102 -2.11 -11.97 2.45
N VAL A 103 -1.68 -11.00 1.68
CA VAL A 103 -0.37 -10.98 1.04
C VAL A 103 0.31 -9.66 1.37
N PHE A 104 1.52 -9.77 1.88
CA PHE A 104 2.48 -8.68 1.91
C PHE A 104 3.53 -8.91 0.82
N ALA A 105 3.75 -7.93 -0.03
CA ALA A 105 4.70 -8.03 -1.14
C ALA A 105 5.55 -6.76 -1.23
N ARG A 106 6.83 -6.94 -1.48
CA ARG A 106 7.69 -5.87 -1.96
C ARG A 106 7.59 -5.80 -3.49
N VAL A 107 7.01 -4.74 -4.02
CA VAL A 107 6.99 -4.45 -5.46
C VAL A 107 8.31 -3.78 -5.84
N ARG A 108 8.97 -4.32 -6.85
CA ARG A 108 10.31 -3.88 -7.30
C ARG A 108 10.24 -2.64 -8.20
N PRO A 109 11.38 -1.97 -8.42
CA PRO A 109 11.47 -0.84 -9.35
C PRO A 109 10.96 -1.21 -10.75
N ASN A 110 10.43 -0.20 -11.44
CA ASN A 110 9.90 -0.30 -12.81
C ASN A 110 8.69 -1.24 -12.99
N VAL A 111 8.15 -1.82 -11.92
CA VAL A 111 6.90 -2.58 -11.96
C VAL A 111 5.73 -1.62 -11.83
N ASP A 112 4.74 -1.74 -12.71
CA ASP A 112 3.49 -0.97 -12.62
C ASP A 112 2.66 -1.44 -11.41
N ILE A 113 2.24 -0.49 -10.57
CA ILE A 113 1.58 -0.82 -9.30
C ILE A 113 0.21 -1.47 -9.51
N ALA A 114 -0.55 -1.07 -10.53
CA ALA A 114 -1.84 -1.66 -10.83
C ALA A 114 -1.70 -3.09 -11.38
N TRP A 115 -0.67 -3.31 -12.20
CA TRP A 115 -0.31 -4.65 -12.67
C TRP A 115 0.13 -5.56 -11.52
N ALA A 116 0.94 -5.06 -10.59
CA ALA A 116 1.37 -5.81 -9.41
C ALA A 116 0.17 -6.25 -8.55
N VAL A 117 -0.76 -5.34 -8.26
CA VAL A 117 -1.98 -5.66 -7.50
C VAL A 117 -2.82 -6.71 -8.20
N ALA A 118 -3.05 -6.57 -9.51
CA ALA A 118 -3.84 -7.52 -10.30
C ALA A 118 -3.18 -8.91 -10.35
N THR A 119 -1.86 -8.96 -10.53
CA THR A 119 -1.08 -10.20 -10.61
C THR A 119 -1.09 -10.94 -9.29
N LEU A 120 -0.73 -10.27 -8.18
CA LEU A 120 -0.76 -10.85 -6.84
C LEU A 120 -2.19 -11.28 -6.44
N GLY A 121 -3.19 -10.46 -6.78
CA GLY A 121 -4.59 -10.78 -6.54
C GLY A 121 -5.01 -12.08 -7.19
N ARG A 122 -4.61 -12.30 -8.44
CA ARG A 122 -4.90 -13.54 -9.20
C ARG A 122 -4.12 -14.74 -8.65
N GLU A 123 -2.80 -14.58 -8.45
CA GLU A 123 -1.91 -15.66 -8.01
C GLU A 123 -2.26 -16.20 -6.61
N HIS A 124 -2.77 -15.32 -5.75
CA HIS A 124 -3.12 -15.66 -4.37
C HIS A 124 -4.62 -15.79 -4.11
N GLY A 125 -5.47 -15.78 -5.16
CA GLY A 125 -6.92 -15.97 -5.02
C GLY A 125 -7.61 -14.87 -4.20
N LEU A 126 -7.17 -13.61 -4.33
CA LEU A 126 -7.68 -12.48 -3.55
C LEU A 126 -8.79 -11.70 -4.26
N ALA A 127 -9.42 -12.27 -5.30
CA ALA A 127 -10.50 -11.60 -6.03
C ALA A 127 -11.62 -11.16 -5.06
N GLY A 128 -12.16 -9.96 -5.26
CA GLY A 128 -13.11 -9.34 -4.33
C GLY A 128 -12.48 -8.73 -3.07
N GLY A 129 -11.21 -8.93 -2.86
CA GLY A 129 -10.43 -8.36 -1.77
C GLY A 129 -10.09 -6.88 -1.96
N SER A 130 -9.18 -6.38 -1.14
CA SER A 130 -8.83 -4.96 -1.11
C SER A 130 -7.34 -4.71 -0.94
N VAL A 131 -6.88 -3.64 -1.56
CA VAL A 131 -5.61 -3.00 -1.22
C VAL A 131 -5.78 -2.32 0.14
N ARG A 132 -4.90 -2.61 1.08
CA ARG A 132 -4.91 -2.05 2.44
C ARG A 132 -3.92 -0.90 2.62
N GLY A 133 -3.17 -0.59 1.58
CA GLY A 133 -2.15 0.42 1.58
C GLY A 133 -0.76 -0.16 1.36
N GLY A 134 0.21 0.60 1.75
CA GLY A 134 1.62 0.27 1.63
C GLY A 134 2.46 1.54 1.67
N CYS A 135 3.78 1.38 1.69
CA CYS A 135 4.72 2.49 1.76
C CYS A 135 5.75 2.39 0.64
N GLY A 136 5.95 3.46 -0.09
CA GLY A 136 6.90 3.52 -1.19
C GLY A 136 6.61 4.65 -2.17
N SER A 137 7.28 4.64 -3.32
CA SER A 137 7.25 5.74 -4.29
C SER A 137 7.06 5.25 -5.72
N LEU A 138 6.51 6.15 -6.55
CA LEU A 138 6.43 6.01 -8.00
C LEU A 138 7.50 6.88 -8.70
N THR A 139 7.83 6.57 -9.94
CA THR A 139 8.68 7.42 -10.80
C THR A 139 8.00 8.74 -11.17
N GLY A 140 6.71 8.79 -11.00
CA GLY A 140 5.76 9.88 -11.20
C GLY A 140 4.38 9.29 -11.01
N ALA A 141 3.32 10.11 -10.91
CA ALA A 141 1.96 9.62 -10.83
C ALA A 141 1.12 10.12 -12.00
N LEU A 142 0.51 9.19 -12.71
CA LEU A 142 -0.44 9.47 -13.79
C LEU A 142 -1.85 9.14 -13.29
N PHE A 143 -2.73 10.14 -13.30
CA PHE A 143 -4.14 9.98 -12.93
C PHE A 143 -5.03 9.71 -14.15
N ASP A 144 -6.18 9.10 -13.95
CA ASP A 144 -7.11 8.75 -15.03
C ASP A 144 -7.80 9.97 -15.69
N ASP A 145 -7.74 11.14 -15.04
CA ASP A 145 -8.18 12.43 -15.58
C ASP A 145 -7.10 13.15 -16.42
N GLY A 146 -5.95 12.49 -16.65
CA GLY A 146 -4.84 13.01 -17.44
C GLY A 146 -3.85 13.88 -16.68
N ARG A 147 -4.09 14.18 -15.40
CA ARG A 147 -3.09 14.88 -14.57
C ARG A 147 -1.85 14.04 -14.37
N VAL A 148 -0.69 14.69 -14.42
CA VAL A 148 0.61 14.08 -14.18
C VAL A 148 1.28 14.78 -13.00
N VAL A 149 1.82 14.01 -12.08
CA VAL A 149 2.75 14.48 -11.05
C VAL A 149 4.12 13.93 -11.43
N GLU A 150 5.02 14.83 -11.80
CA GLU A 150 6.35 14.44 -12.28
C GLU A 150 7.23 13.89 -11.16
N GLY A 151 8.09 12.91 -11.54
CA GLY A 151 9.05 12.27 -10.64
C GLY A 151 10.27 13.14 -10.33
N PRO A 152 11.37 12.52 -9.80
CA PRO A 152 11.67 11.07 -9.86
C PRO A 152 11.19 10.23 -8.69
N ALA A 153 10.74 10.82 -7.58
CA ALA A 153 10.29 10.07 -6.40
C ALA A 153 8.99 10.70 -5.87
N THR A 154 7.87 10.27 -6.46
CA THR A 154 6.54 10.66 -6.01
C THR A 154 6.10 9.69 -4.91
N GLU A 155 6.11 10.15 -3.65
CA GLU A 155 5.81 9.32 -2.49
C GLU A 155 4.31 9.05 -2.37
N ILE A 156 3.94 7.80 -2.15
CA ILE A 156 2.53 7.44 -1.88
C ILE A 156 2.27 7.51 -0.38
N ILE A 157 1.24 8.26 0.02
CA ILE A 157 0.77 8.39 1.41
C ILE A 157 -0.52 7.62 1.66
N ALA A 158 -1.23 7.25 0.61
CA ALA A 158 -2.38 6.37 0.66
C ALA A 158 -2.54 5.67 -0.69
N LEU A 159 -2.84 4.38 -0.65
CA LEU A 159 -3.23 3.58 -1.80
C LEU A 159 -4.43 2.71 -1.42
N SER A 160 -5.46 2.72 -2.21
CA SER A 160 -6.67 1.94 -1.99
C SER A 160 -7.25 1.43 -3.30
N GLY A 161 -8.05 0.37 -3.23
CA GLY A 161 -8.74 -0.20 -4.38
C GLY A 161 -9.28 -1.59 -4.06
N ARG A 162 -10.21 -2.07 -4.90
CA ARG A 162 -10.68 -3.45 -4.85
C ARG A 162 -9.89 -4.30 -5.84
N ILE A 163 -9.56 -5.52 -5.43
CA ILE A 163 -8.87 -6.50 -6.27
C ILE A 163 -9.92 -7.15 -7.17
N ALA A 164 -9.88 -6.83 -8.45
CA ALA A 164 -10.78 -7.37 -9.46
C ALA A 164 -10.19 -8.62 -10.14
N GLN A 165 -11.03 -9.39 -10.85
CA GLN A 165 -10.56 -10.44 -11.77
C GLN A 165 -9.97 -9.86 -13.07
N GLY A 166 -10.15 -8.57 -13.32
CA GLY A 166 -9.65 -7.80 -14.47
C GLY A 166 -8.80 -6.60 -14.02
N PRO A 167 -8.78 -5.52 -14.81
CA PRO A 167 -8.03 -4.30 -14.45
C PRO A 167 -8.45 -3.76 -13.10
N THR A 168 -7.50 -3.55 -12.22
CA THR A 168 -7.73 -3.03 -10.88
C THR A 168 -7.72 -1.50 -10.91
N ALA A 169 -8.81 -0.90 -10.44
CA ALA A 169 -8.88 0.54 -10.25
C ALA A 169 -8.28 0.91 -8.89
N LEU A 170 -7.25 1.73 -8.91
CA LEU A 170 -6.56 2.22 -7.71
C LEU A 170 -6.80 3.71 -7.54
N SER A 171 -7.01 4.13 -6.30
CA SER A 171 -6.96 5.53 -5.88
C SER A 171 -5.75 5.75 -4.99
N ALA A 172 -5.05 6.86 -5.20
CA ALA A 172 -3.88 7.21 -4.43
C ALA A 172 -3.90 8.67 -3.99
N SER A 173 -3.26 8.92 -2.85
CA SER A 173 -2.76 10.24 -2.49
C SER A 173 -1.24 10.18 -2.54
N VAL A 174 -0.63 11.13 -3.22
CA VAL A 174 0.81 11.17 -3.47
C VAL A 174 1.38 12.55 -3.13
N ILE A 175 2.68 12.57 -2.86
CA ILE A 175 3.44 13.79 -2.60
C ILE A 175 4.44 13.98 -3.73
N SER A 176 4.42 15.15 -4.37
CA SER A 176 5.42 15.55 -5.36
C SER A 176 6.75 15.90 -4.69
N ALA A 177 7.83 16.00 -5.47
CA ALA A 177 9.13 16.45 -5.01
C ALA A 177 9.11 17.87 -4.39
N SER A 178 8.10 18.68 -4.70
CA SER A 178 7.89 20.00 -4.07
C SER A 178 7.12 19.95 -2.75
N GLY A 179 6.80 18.76 -2.22
CA GLY A 179 6.04 18.57 -0.98
C GLY A 179 4.52 18.78 -1.14
N ARG A 180 4.01 18.98 -2.37
CA ARG A 180 2.58 19.17 -2.61
C ARG A 180 1.86 17.84 -2.66
N VAL A 181 0.69 17.80 -2.04
CA VAL A 181 -0.17 16.62 -2.01
C VAL A 181 -1.13 16.65 -3.20
N HIS A 182 -1.22 15.52 -3.90
CA HIS A 182 -2.14 15.28 -5.00
C HIS A 182 -2.95 14.01 -4.73
N GLY A 183 -4.20 13.96 -5.13
CA GLY A 183 -5.03 12.79 -4.95
C GLY A 183 -5.94 12.55 -6.15
N GLY A 184 -6.27 11.29 -6.35
CA GLY A 184 -7.15 10.89 -7.44
C GLY A 184 -7.08 9.40 -7.73
N ARG A 185 -7.80 9.01 -8.77
CA ARG A 185 -7.74 7.67 -9.32
C ARG A 185 -6.55 7.58 -10.27
N LEU A 186 -5.72 6.56 -10.08
CA LEU A 186 -4.57 6.33 -10.94
C LEU A 186 -5.03 5.82 -12.32
N ALA A 187 -4.32 6.23 -13.37
CA ALA A 187 -4.46 5.62 -14.68
C ALA A 187 -4.18 4.10 -14.60
N ALA A 188 -4.83 3.33 -15.45
CA ALA A 188 -4.75 1.88 -15.45
C ALA A 188 -3.32 1.33 -15.70
N ARG A 189 -2.43 2.17 -16.24
CA ARG A 189 -1.03 1.86 -16.55
C ARG A 189 -0.17 3.12 -16.46
N GLY A 190 1.14 2.94 -16.35
CA GLY A 190 2.11 4.03 -16.36
C GLY A 190 2.51 4.52 -14.97
N ASN A 191 2.02 3.86 -13.92
CA ASN A 191 2.37 4.17 -12.53
C ASN A 191 3.45 3.21 -12.03
N LEU A 192 4.70 3.44 -12.45
CA LEU A 192 5.83 2.57 -12.17
C LEU A 192 6.41 2.87 -10.79
N VAL A 193 6.71 1.81 -10.03
CA VAL A 193 7.41 1.91 -8.76
C VAL A 193 8.82 2.48 -8.98
N SER A 194 9.24 3.44 -8.18
CA SER A 194 10.56 4.07 -8.27
C SER A 194 11.63 3.20 -7.60
N VAL A 195 11.65 3.15 -6.28
CA VAL A 195 12.63 2.38 -5.50
C VAL A 195 12.03 1.06 -5.00
N THR A 196 10.92 1.16 -4.34
CA THR A 196 10.19 0.03 -3.74
C THR A 196 8.76 0.45 -3.43
N TYR A 197 7.87 -0.52 -3.33
CA TYR A 197 6.58 -0.34 -2.71
C TYR A 197 6.21 -1.55 -1.86
N ASP A 198 6.08 -1.34 -0.56
CA ASP A 198 5.63 -2.35 0.38
C ASP A 198 4.10 -2.41 0.31
N LEU A 199 3.57 -3.46 -0.29
CA LEU A 199 2.15 -3.60 -0.63
C LEU A 199 1.47 -4.60 0.29
N MET A 200 0.33 -4.19 0.88
CA MET A 200 -0.52 -5.06 1.68
C MET A 200 -1.86 -5.28 1.00
N LEU A 201 -2.18 -6.54 0.73
CA LEU A 201 -3.44 -7.00 0.12
C LEU A 201 -4.16 -7.94 1.10
N THR A 202 -5.51 -7.88 1.09
CA THR A 202 -6.34 -8.85 1.81
C THR A 202 -7.41 -9.39 0.89
N GLY A 203 -7.76 -10.65 1.05
CA GLY A 203 -8.92 -11.26 0.38
C GLY A 203 -10.25 -10.67 0.85
N PRO A 204 -11.36 -11.11 0.25
CA PRO A 204 -12.71 -10.71 0.64
C PRO A 204 -13.01 -11.11 2.09
N PRO A 205 -14.02 -10.48 2.75
CA PRO A 205 -14.59 -11.00 3.99
C PRO A 205 -15.01 -12.47 3.83
N ALA A 206 -14.91 -13.26 4.90
CA ALA A 206 -15.26 -14.67 4.87
C ALA A 206 -16.76 -14.92 4.55
N ASP A 207 -17.61 -13.91 4.74
CA ASP A 207 -19.07 -13.98 4.65
C ASP A 207 -19.66 -13.28 3.40
N GLU A 208 -18.85 -12.76 2.48
CA GLU A 208 -19.34 -12.22 1.20
C GLU A 208 -19.35 -13.33 0.14
N PRO A 209 -20.52 -13.79 -0.37
CA PRO A 209 -20.58 -14.70 -1.50
C PRO A 209 -19.95 -14.03 -2.74
N LEU A 210 -19.11 -14.76 -3.46
CA LEU A 210 -18.43 -14.26 -4.68
C LEU A 210 -19.39 -13.90 -5.82
N ASP A 211 -20.68 -14.30 -5.73
CA ASP A 211 -21.66 -14.19 -6.82
C ASP A 211 -22.26 -12.79 -7.02
N GLU A 212 -22.18 -11.88 -6.03
CA GLU A 212 -22.77 -10.53 -6.19
C GLU A 212 -21.89 -9.53 -6.97
N LEU A 213 -20.65 -9.87 -7.26
CA LEU A 213 -19.71 -8.96 -7.93
C LEU A 213 -19.77 -8.96 -9.46
N SER A 214 -20.60 -9.83 -10.06
CA SER A 214 -20.74 -9.93 -11.53
C SER A 214 -21.92 -9.14 -12.11
N SER A 215 -22.82 -8.59 -11.29
CA SER A 215 -23.98 -7.84 -11.77
C SER A 215 -23.69 -6.34 -11.82
N SER A 216 -23.10 -5.87 -12.91
CA SER A 216 -23.24 -4.46 -13.32
C SER A 216 -24.74 -4.16 -13.51
N PRO A 217 -25.27 -3.06 -12.97
CA PRO A 217 -26.67 -2.69 -13.21
C PRO A 217 -26.85 -2.45 -14.71
N ARG A 218 -27.59 -3.32 -15.36
CA ARG A 218 -28.09 -3.09 -16.74
C ARG A 218 -28.86 -1.78 -16.73
N ARG A 219 -28.34 -0.77 -17.43
CA ARG A 219 -29.12 0.44 -17.76
C ARG A 219 -30.43 -0.02 -18.41
N ARG A 220 -31.55 0.28 -17.77
CA ARG A 220 -32.84 0.15 -18.40
C ARG A 220 -32.91 1.19 -19.53
N PRO A 221 -33.32 0.80 -20.76
CA PRO A 221 -33.58 1.79 -21.80
C PRO A 221 -34.77 2.65 -21.35
N HIS A 222 -34.62 3.96 -21.40
CA HIS A 222 -35.73 4.88 -21.29
C HIS A 222 -36.68 4.61 -22.45
N GLY A 223 -37.84 4.00 -22.15
CA GLY A 223 -38.96 3.93 -23.06
C GLY A 223 -39.49 5.33 -23.31
N GLY A 224 -39.39 5.78 -24.54
CA GLY A 224 -40.15 6.91 -25.01
C GLY A 224 -41.64 6.59 -24.92
N SER A 225 -42.42 7.52 -24.43
CA SER A 225 -43.85 7.60 -24.67
C SER A 225 -44.15 8.90 -25.41
N ASP A 226 -44.38 8.77 -26.69
CA ASP A 226 -45.20 9.68 -27.43
C ASP A 226 -46.59 9.80 -26.79
N ARG A 227 -46.97 11.01 -26.44
CA ARG A 227 -48.28 11.66 -26.73
C ARG A 227 -48.29 13.06 -26.11
#